data_3ccb053d748084c659a7aa79e28be2e9
#
_entry.id   3ccb053d748084c659a7aa79e28be2e9
#
_cell.length_a   1.000
_cell.length_b   1.000
_cell.length_c   1.000
_cell.angle_alpha   90.00
_cell.angle_beta   90.00
_cell.angle_gamma   90.00
#
_symmetry.space_group_name_H-M   'P 1'
#
loop_
_entity.id
_entity.type
_entity.pdbx_description
1 polymer ?
#
loop_
_entity_poly.entity_id
_entity_poly.type
_entity_poly.pdbx_seq_one_letter_code
_entity_poly.pdbx_strand_id
1 'polypeptide(L)'
;MSDIQLNTIPEAIEDLRNGKIIIVVDDENRENEGDFLSAAELTTPEIINFMTIYGRGLICTPLPEKRCDELGLDIMVTRSSDPKETAFTVSVDLLGEGVSTGISASDRSKTILALMDENTKPTDFMRPGHIFPLRAKKGGVLKRAGHTEAAIDLTKLAGLKEGGVICEIMNEDGSMSRLPELVELAKKHDLKIISIEDLIHYQLKKGDLIERIEERKVKTFYGDYDFYAFKETSTDQIHFALTKGTWVADEPVLVRVQASNSYFDVLNRLSTGEKPLLEKITKMINDEGKGAIIFINNVSSAENTLRKLQQFIDFQDGQEKRPTLASNFHDYGIGTQILKNLGITKFRVITQNVNQKPLVGGYDVEVTEMVQL
;
A
#
# COMPACT_ATOMS: atom_id res chain seq x y z
N MET A 1 4.02 -21.62 19.51
CA MET A 1 4.95 -21.38 18.39
C MET A 1 5.94 -20.36 18.91
N SER A 2 7.27 -20.64 18.85
CA SER A 2 8.28 -19.66 19.26
C SER A 2 8.10 -18.41 18.41
N ASP A 3 8.06 -17.23 19.02
CA ASP A 3 8.00 -15.95 18.32
C ASP A 3 9.18 -15.90 17.33
N ILE A 4 8.88 -16.04 16.02
CA ILE A 4 9.87 -15.88 14.96
C ILE A 4 10.15 -14.39 14.89
N GLN A 5 11.34 -13.98 15.30
CA GLN A 5 11.76 -12.58 15.24
C GLN A 5 12.33 -12.32 13.85
N LEU A 6 11.66 -11.43 13.08
CA LEU A 6 12.15 -10.93 11.81
C LEU A 6 13.19 -9.81 12.01
N ASN A 7 13.95 -9.52 10.96
CA ASN A 7 14.88 -8.39 10.96
C ASN A 7 14.13 -7.05 10.89
N THR A 8 14.81 -6.00 11.28
CA THR A 8 14.25 -4.63 11.22
C THR A 8 14.34 -4.06 9.81
N ILE A 9 13.43 -3.15 9.47
CA ILE A 9 13.46 -2.44 8.18
C ILE A 9 14.78 -1.68 7.94
N PRO A 10 15.39 -0.98 8.95
CA PRO A 10 16.70 -0.37 8.77
C PRO A 10 17.83 -1.35 8.39
N GLU A 11 17.83 -2.57 8.94
CA GLU A 11 18.82 -3.60 8.57
C GLU A 11 18.65 -4.04 7.10
N ALA A 12 17.41 -4.24 6.66
CA ALA A 12 17.11 -4.59 5.28
C ALA A 12 17.49 -3.45 4.30
N ILE A 13 17.21 -2.20 4.65
CA ILE A 13 17.60 -1.02 3.87
C ILE A 13 19.13 -0.97 3.70
N GLU A 14 19.90 -1.24 4.77
CA GLU A 14 21.36 -1.22 4.70
C GLU A 14 21.89 -2.35 3.80
N ASP A 15 21.32 -3.55 3.88
CA ASP A 15 21.72 -4.65 2.99
C ASP A 15 21.40 -4.34 1.53
N LEU A 16 20.23 -3.76 1.22
CA LEU A 16 19.88 -3.33 -0.14
C LEU A 16 20.84 -2.25 -0.67
N ARG A 17 21.22 -1.29 0.16
CA ARG A 17 22.19 -0.23 -0.19
C ARG A 17 23.54 -0.82 -0.57
N ASN A 18 23.90 -1.92 0.06
CA ASN A 18 25.13 -2.66 -0.21
C ASN A 18 25.00 -3.69 -1.34
N GLY A 19 23.90 -3.70 -2.11
CA GLY A 19 23.66 -4.59 -3.25
C GLY A 19 23.38 -6.04 -2.86
N LYS A 20 22.96 -6.29 -1.61
CA LYS A 20 22.58 -7.64 -1.17
C LYS A 20 21.12 -7.96 -1.48
N ILE A 21 20.83 -9.25 -1.44
CA ILE A 21 19.47 -9.80 -1.50
C ILE A 21 18.89 -9.83 -0.10
N ILE A 22 17.60 -9.55 0.03
CA ILE A 22 16.80 -9.77 1.24
C ILE A 22 15.62 -10.67 0.92
N ILE A 23 14.94 -11.18 1.95
CA ILE A 23 13.65 -11.86 1.83
C ILE A 23 12.57 -10.93 2.37
N VAL A 24 11.47 -10.80 1.62
CA VAL A 24 10.29 -10.03 2.03
C VAL A 24 9.10 -10.98 2.05
N VAL A 25 8.35 -11.01 3.16
CA VAL A 25 7.15 -11.84 3.30
C VAL A 25 5.90 -10.98 3.37
N ASP A 26 4.81 -11.45 2.79
CA ASP A 26 3.51 -10.82 2.88
C ASP A 26 2.61 -11.46 3.94
N ASP A 27 1.38 -10.93 4.09
CA ASP A 27 0.41 -11.39 5.09
C ASP A 27 -0.15 -12.79 4.73
N GLU A 28 -0.38 -13.63 5.77
CA GLU A 28 -0.95 -14.98 5.63
C GLU A 28 -2.32 -14.99 4.92
N ASN A 29 -3.08 -13.91 5.01
CA ASN A 29 -4.38 -13.76 4.38
C ASN A 29 -4.31 -13.20 2.95
N ARG A 30 -3.10 -12.80 2.48
CA ARG A 30 -2.91 -12.27 1.12
C ARG A 30 -2.43 -13.37 0.15
N GLU A 31 -1.15 -13.61 0.04
CA GLU A 31 -0.53 -14.70 -0.76
C GLU A 31 0.14 -15.71 0.15
N ASN A 32 0.55 -15.26 1.33
CA ASN A 32 1.31 -16.03 2.31
C ASN A 32 2.60 -16.57 1.69
N GLU A 33 3.34 -15.71 1.01
CA GLU A 33 4.54 -16.06 0.24
C GLU A 33 5.72 -15.20 0.68
N GLY A 34 6.92 -15.58 0.26
CA GLY A 34 8.12 -14.80 0.41
C GLY A 34 8.86 -14.69 -0.91
N ASP A 35 9.32 -13.47 -1.20
CA ASP A 35 10.14 -13.19 -2.37
C ASP A 35 11.56 -12.83 -1.97
N PHE A 36 12.54 -13.26 -2.76
CA PHE A 36 13.81 -12.55 -2.81
C PHE A 36 13.61 -11.18 -3.40
N LEU A 37 14.30 -10.19 -2.83
CA LEU A 37 14.27 -8.81 -3.31
C LEU A 37 15.68 -8.21 -3.32
N SER A 38 16.05 -7.57 -4.42
CA SER A 38 17.28 -6.79 -4.54
C SER A 38 17.02 -5.47 -5.28
N ALA A 39 17.95 -4.51 -5.20
CA ALA A 39 17.86 -3.28 -5.95
C ALA A 39 18.20 -3.49 -7.43
N ALA A 40 17.33 -3.05 -8.34
CA ALA A 40 17.50 -3.27 -9.77
C ALA A 40 18.75 -2.59 -10.35
N GLU A 41 19.10 -1.40 -9.88
CA GLU A 41 20.30 -0.68 -10.35
C GLU A 41 21.64 -1.31 -9.91
N LEU A 42 21.61 -2.22 -8.90
CA LEU A 42 22.79 -2.94 -8.41
C LEU A 42 22.77 -4.41 -8.82
N THR A 43 21.89 -4.77 -9.76
CA THR A 43 21.74 -6.15 -10.23
C THR A 43 22.98 -6.66 -10.94
N THR A 44 23.39 -7.88 -10.61
CA THR A 44 24.50 -8.61 -11.25
C THR A 44 24.04 -9.97 -11.75
N PRO A 45 24.80 -10.63 -12.65
CA PRO A 45 24.50 -12.01 -13.06
C PRO A 45 24.44 -12.98 -11.88
N GLU A 46 25.25 -12.77 -10.83
CA GLU A 46 25.29 -13.59 -9.62
C GLU A 46 23.98 -13.50 -8.83
N ILE A 47 23.42 -12.29 -8.70
CA ILE A 47 22.11 -12.05 -8.05
C ILE A 47 21.02 -12.80 -8.80
N ILE A 48 20.95 -12.65 -10.12
CA ILE A 48 19.95 -13.34 -10.96
C ILE A 48 20.11 -14.85 -10.87
N ASN A 49 21.34 -15.35 -10.91
CA ASN A 49 21.62 -16.77 -10.79
C ASN A 49 21.23 -17.31 -9.40
N PHE A 50 21.50 -16.56 -8.33
CA PHE A 50 21.09 -16.90 -6.97
C PHE A 50 19.56 -17.03 -6.88
N MET A 51 18.83 -16.02 -7.34
CA MET A 51 17.37 -16.03 -7.34
C MET A 51 16.80 -17.19 -8.15
N THR A 52 17.41 -17.50 -9.30
CA THR A 52 16.99 -18.65 -10.14
C THR A 52 17.19 -19.99 -9.43
N ILE A 53 18.33 -20.19 -8.75
CA ILE A 53 18.67 -21.45 -8.08
C ILE A 53 17.82 -21.64 -6.82
N TYR A 54 17.73 -20.63 -5.98
CA TYR A 54 17.15 -20.74 -4.65
C TYR A 54 15.70 -20.23 -4.55
N GLY A 55 15.29 -19.34 -5.44
CA GLY A 55 13.90 -18.87 -5.54
C GLY A 55 13.06 -19.80 -6.40
N ARG A 56 13.54 -20.12 -7.60
CA ARG A 56 12.83 -20.96 -8.59
C ARG A 56 11.57 -20.30 -9.16
N GLY A 57 11.23 -19.09 -8.71
CA GLY A 57 10.10 -18.29 -9.14
C GLY A 57 10.36 -17.52 -10.44
N LEU A 58 9.46 -16.62 -10.78
CA LEU A 58 9.57 -15.77 -11.94
C LEU A 58 10.40 -14.51 -11.60
N ILE A 59 11.47 -14.26 -12.36
CA ILE A 59 12.23 -13.01 -12.21
C ILE A 59 11.41 -11.86 -12.75
N CYS A 60 10.95 -10.97 -11.84
CA CYS A 60 10.19 -9.78 -12.15
C CYS A 60 10.95 -8.52 -11.76
N THR A 61 10.64 -7.42 -12.45
CA THR A 61 11.28 -6.12 -12.19
C THR A 61 10.22 -5.06 -11.90
N PRO A 62 9.86 -4.83 -10.62
CA PRO A 62 9.06 -3.70 -10.21
C PRO A 62 9.65 -2.37 -10.66
N LEU A 63 8.83 -1.54 -11.30
CA LEU A 63 9.18 -0.20 -11.78
C LEU A 63 8.06 0.79 -11.41
N PRO A 64 8.38 2.08 -11.18
CA PRO A 64 7.38 3.12 -11.03
C PRO A 64 6.54 3.28 -12.32
N GLU A 65 5.27 3.68 -12.18
CA GLU A 65 4.39 3.97 -13.31
C GLU A 65 5.04 4.87 -14.36
N LYS A 66 5.67 5.97 -13.90
CA LYS A 66 6.36 6.92 -14.76
C LYS A 66 7.43 6.24 -15.63
N ARG A 67 8.22 5.34 -15.04
CA ARG A 67 9.28 4.63 -15.79
C ARG A 67 8.69 3.66 -16.80
N CYS A 68 7.61 3.00 -16.46
CA CYS A 68 6.89 2.15 -17.42
C CYS A 68 6.37 2.96 -18.62
N ASP A 69 5.81 4.17 -18.37
CA ASP A 69 5.33 5.05 -19.42
C ASP A 69 6.47 5.56 -20.33
N GLU A 70 7.60 5.97 -19.75
CA GLU A 70 8.80 6.41 -20.48
C GLU A 70 9.34 5.33 -21.41
N LEU A 71 9.29 4.07 -20.99
CA LEU A 71 9.77 2.92 -21.75
C LEU A 71 8.71 2.27 -22.65
N GLY A 72 7.47 2.78 -22.65
CA GLY A 72 6.35 2.20 -23.41
C GLY A 72 6.07 0.76 -23.01
N LEU A 73 6.09 0.49 -21.70
CA LEU A 73 5.78 -0.82 -21.13
C LEU A 73 4.27 -0.89 -20.82
N ASP A 74 3.52 -1.27 -21.85
CA ASP A 74 2.08 -1.42 -21.73
C ASP A 74 1.70 -2.60 -20.84
N ILE A 75 0.55 -2.51 -20.16
CA ILE A 75 -0.01 -3.60 -19.37
C ILE A 75 -0.29 -4.80 -20.29
N MET A 76 0.11 -5.99 -19.86
CA MET A 76 0.01 -7.23 -20.63
C MET A 76 -1.44 -7.56 -21.04
N VAL A 77 -2.41 -7.23 -20.18
CA VAL A 77 -3.84 -7.45 -20.44
C VAL A 77 -4.66 -6.22 -20.03
N THR A 78 -5.59 -5.81 -20.87
CA THR A 78 -6.46 -4.64 -20.60
C THR A 78 -7.51 -4.91 -19.53
N ARG A 79 -7.87 -6.17 -19.31
CA ARG A 79 -8.80 -6.62 -18.28
C ARG A 79 -8.15 -7.76 -17.50
N SER A 80 -7.67 -7.45 -16.29
CA SER A 80 -7.13 -8.47 -15.40
C SER A 80 -8.26 -9.20 -14.69
N SER A 81 -8.13 -10.54 -14.60
CA SER A 81 -8.95 -11.39 -13.73
C SER A 81 -8.23 -11.72 -12.41
N ASP A 82 -7.03 -11.18 -12.20
CA ASP A 82 -6.24 -11.39 -10.99
C ASP A 82 -6.85 -10.61 -9.81
N PRO A 83 -7.35 -11.29 -8.76
CA PRO A 83 -7.90 -10.64 -7.58
C PRO A 83 -6.85 -9.85 -6.78
N LYS A 84 -5.56 -10.12 -6.99
CA LYS A 84 -4.44 -9.42 -6.35
C LYS A 84 -4.00 -8.17 -7.13
N GLU A 85 -4.51 -8.00 -8.35
CA GLU A 85 -4.25 -6.84 -9.21
C GLU A 85 -2.75 -6.62 -9.52
N THR A 86 -1.98 -7.70 -9.72
CA THR A 86 -0.57 -7.58 -10.12
C THR A 86 -0.48 -7.07 -11.54
N ALA A 87 0.11 -5.89 -11.71
CA ALA A 87 0.15 -5.19 -12.98
C ALA A 87 1.35 -5.63 -13.83
N PHE A 88 1.28 -6.84 -14.41
CA PHE A 88 2.25 -7.28 -15.40
C PHE A 88 2.22 -6.40 -16.64
N THR A 89 3.40 -5.98 -17.09
CA THR A 89 3.58 -5.37 -18.40
C THR A 89 4.02 -6.42 -19.42
N VAL A 90 4.09 -6.05 -20.69
CA VAL A 90 4.73 -6.90 -21.70
C VAL A 90 6.17 -7.21 -21.28
N SER A 91 6.61 -8.45 -21.43
CA SER A 91 7.97 -8.85 -21.14
C SER A 91 8.97 -8.30 -22.17
N VAL A 92 10.21 -8.08 -21.76
CA VAL A 92 11.24 -7.44 -22.57
C VAL A 92 12.59 -8.11 -22.46
N ASP A 93 13.42 -7.93 -23.50
CA ASP A 93 14.88 -8.18 -23.49
C ASP A 93 15.58 -6.98 -24.12
N LEU A 94 16.78 -6.65 -23.62
CA LEU A 94 17.61 -5.59 -24.19
C LEU A 94 18.12 -6.01 -25.58
N LEU A 95 18.04 -5.11 -26.56
CA LEU A 95 18.60 -5.30 -27.90
C LEU A 95 20.09 -4.95 -27.92
N GLY A 96 20.91 -5.85 -28.41
CA GLY A 96 22.35 -5.59 -28.52
C GLY A 96 23.09 -5.73 -27.19
N GLU A 97 24.13 -4.92 -26.95
CA GLU A 97 24.95 -4.88 -25.72
C GLU A 97 25.48 -6.26 -25.28
N GLY A 98 25.64 -7.22 -26.23
CA GLY A 98 26.06 -8.58 -25.97
C GLY A 98 25.00 -9.43 -25.28
N VAL A 99 23.73 -9.08 -25.36
CA VAL A 99 22.61 -9.96 -25.04
C VAL A 99 22.41 -10.95 -26.17
N SER A 100 22.29 -12.23 -25.84
CA SER A 100 22.14 -13.31 -26.81
C SER A 100 20.66 -13.72 -26.97
N THR A 101 20.22 -14.72 -26.24
CA THR A 101 18.83 -15.21 -26.26
C THR A 101 17.93 -14.55 -25.22
N GLY A 102 18.50 -13.75 -24.32
CA GLY A 102 17.78 -13.03 -23.25
C GLY A 102 17.62 -13.80 -21.93
N ILE A 103 17.72 -15.14 -21.93
CA ILE A 103 17.38 -15.98 -20.77
C ILE A 103 18.54 -16.18 -19.79
N SER A 104 19.80 -16.04 -20.21
CA SER A 104 20.94 -16.25 -19.30
C SER A 104 20.92 -15.26 -18.14
N ALA A 105 21.54 -15.60 -17.01
CA ALA A 105 21.64 -14.67 -15.88
C ALA A 105 22.34 -13.35 -16.30
N SER A 106 23.34 -13.42 -17.16
CA SER A 106 24.01 -12.25 -17.73
C SER A 106 23.06 -11.42 -18.61
N ASP A 107 22.29 -12.05 -19.50
CA ASP A 107 21.39 -11.33 -20.40
C ASP A 107 20.25 -10.64 -19.59
N ARG A 108 19.68 -11.36 -18.62
CA ARG A 108 18.64 -10.83 -17.75
C ARG A 108 19.15 -9.66 -16.90
N SER A 109 20.35 -9.76 -16.33
CA SER A 109 20.93 -8.66 -15.54
C SER A 109 21.16 -7.41 -16.40
N LYS A 110 21.63 -7.54 -17.64
CA LYS A 110 21.80 -6.42 -18.57
C LYS A 110 20.46 -5.77 -18.92
N THR A 111 19.43 -6.58 -19.16
CA THR A 111 18.07 -6.07 -19.44
C THR A 111 17.53 -5.28 -18.25
N ILE A 112 17.71 -5.78 -17.03
CA ILE A 112 17.27 -5.10 -15.79
C ILE A 112 18.04 -3.78 -15.60
N LEU A 113 19.36 -3.77 -15.78
CA LEU A 113 20.15 -2.55 -15.69
C LEU A 113 19.72 -1.50 -16.72
N ALA A 114 19.41 -1.93 -17.97
CA ALA A 114 18.89 -1.04 -19.00
C ALA A 114 17.51 -0.47 -18.66
N LEU A 115 16.64 -1.22 -17.97
CA LEU A 115 15.37 -0.71 -17.46
C LEU A 115 15.56 0.44 -16.44
N MET A 116 16.69 0.47 -15.73
CA MET A 116 17.04 1.50 -14.74
C MET A 116 17.86 2.66 -15.30
N ASP A 117 18.38 2.55 -16.53
CA ASP A 117 19.17 3.61 -17.17
C ASP A 117 18.24 4.64 -17.83
N GLU A 118 18.34 5.90 -17.39
CA GLU A 118 17.55 7.03 -17.89
C GLU A 118 17.75 7.31 -19.39
N ASN A 119 18.90 6.90 -19.96
CA ASN A 119 19.19 7.09 -21.38
C ASN A 119 18.54 6.03 -22.29
N THR A 120 18.09 4.92 -21.73
CA THR A 120 17.46 3.82 -22.47
C THR A 120 16.09 4.22 -23.01
N LYS A 121 15.85 3.90 -24.28
CA LYS A 121 14.64 4.24 -25.03
C LYS A 121 13.75 3.02 -25.23
N PRO A 122 12.45 3.20 -25.52
CA PRO A 122 11.53 2.10 -25.86
C PRO A 122 12.02 1.19 -26.97
N THR A 123 12.76 1.73 -27.94
CA THR A 123 13.31 1.03 -29.12
C THR A 123 14.49 0.12 -28.79
N ASP A 124 15.09 0.28 -27.59
CA ASP A 124 16.24 -0.51 -27.18
C ASP A 124 15.81 -1.88 -26.59
N PHE A 125 14.51 -2.15 -26.53
CA PHE A 125 13.97 -3.40 -26.04
C PHE A 125 13.21 -4.19 -27.11
N MET A 126 13.49 -5.48 -27.17
CA MET A 126 12.69 -6.48 -27.86
C MET A 126 11.48 -6.89 -27.01
N ARG A 127 10.34 -7.10 -27.65
CA ARG A 127 9.09 -7.54 -27.06
C ARG A 127 8.49 -8.68 -27.87
N PRO A 128 8.07 -9.83 -27.27
CA PRO A 128 8.27 -10.20 -25.88
C PRO A 128 9.75 -10.55 -25.57
N GLY A 129 10.07 -10.67 -24.28
CA GLY A 129 11.38 -11.07 -23.76
C GLY A 129 11.28 -11.95 -22.52
N HIS A 130 12.36 -12.02 -21.73
CA HIS A 130 12.50 -12.90 -20.59
C HIS A 130 12.51 -12.16 -19.24
N ILE A 131 12.47 -10.82 -19.23
CA ILE A 131 12.24 -10.01 -18.05
C ILE A 131 10.81 -9.50 -18.04
N PHE A 132 10.16 -9.60 -16.89
CA PHE A 132 8.76 -9.22 -16.67
C PHE A 132 8.71 -7.95 -15.80
N PRO A 133 8.64 -6.75 -16.40
CA PRO A 133 8.44 -5.55 -15.63
C PRO A 133 7.05 -5.54 -14.98
N LEU A 134 7.00 -5.08 -13.72
CA LEU A 134 5.75 -4.90 -12.98
C LEU A 134 5.54 -3.41 -12.71
N ARG A 135 4.36 -2.91 -13.06
CA ARG A 135 3.99 -1.51 -12.84
C ARG A 135 3.50 -1.33 -11.42
N ALA A 136 4.34 -0.76 -10.54
CA ALA A 136 3.99 -0.50 -9.16
C ALA A 136 2.94 0.60 -9.04
N LYS A 137 1.99 0.44 -8.12
CA LYS A 137 0.98 1.46 -7.85
C LYS A 137 1.61 2.66 -7.13
N LYS A 138 1.28 3.88 -7.59
CA LYS A 138 1.67 5.12 -6.91
C LYS A 138 1.13 5.10 -5.47
N GLY A 139 1.99 5.38 -4.49
CA GLY A 139 1.68 5.30 -3.07
C GLY A 139 2.26 4.07 -2.35
N GLY A 140 2.96 3.18 -3.09
CA GLY A 140 3.74 2.09 -2.53
C GLY A 140 2.93 1.09 -1.71
N VAL A 141 3.57 0.48 -0.70
CA VAL A 141 2.94 -0.54 0.17
C VAL A 141 1.74 -0.02 0.94
N LEU A 142 1.65 1.27 1.16
CA LEU A 142 0.49 1.91 1.81
C LEU A 142 -0.75 1.85 0.92
N LYS A 143 -0.58 1.79 -0.41
CA LYS A 143 -1.66 1.68 -1.39
C LYS A 143 -2.00 0.23 -1.74
N ARG A 144 -0.99 -0.60 -1.91
CA ARG A 144 -1.10 -2.04 -2.17
C ARG A 144 0.03 -2.78 -1.44
N ALA A 145 -0.34 -3.56 -0.43
CA ALA A 145 0.60 -4.31 0.41
C ALA A 145 1.17 -5.54 -0.32
N GLY A 146 1.86 -5.32 -1.46
CA GLY A 146 2.44 -6.36 -2.31
C GLY A 146 3.95 -6.21 -2.47
N HIS A 147 4.62 -7.30 -2.87
CA HIS A 147 6.07 -7.35 -3.11
C HIS A 147 6.53 -6.33 -4.17
N THR A 148 5.70 -6.07 -5.19
CA THR A 148 5.94 -5.06 -6.23
C THR A 148 6.14 -3.67 -5.61
N GLU A 149 5.23 -3.25 -4.75
CA GLU A 149 5.28 -1.95 -4.09
C GLU A 149 6.36 -1.91 -3.01
N ALA A 150 6.57 -3.03 -2.29
CA ALA A 150 7.64 -3.14 -1.30
C ALA A 150 9.02 -2.93 -1.94
N ALA A 151 9.24 -3.44 -3.15
CA ALA A 151 10.50 -3.26 -3.87
C ALA A 151 10.78 -1.77 -4.16
N ILE A 152 9.78 -1.03 -4.64
CA ILE A 152 9.92 0.41 -4.90
C ILE A 152 10.20 1.20 -3.61
N ASP A 153 9.42 0.93 -2.57
CA ASP A 153 9.55 1.66 -1.30
C ASP A 153 10.90 1.39 -0.62
N LEU A 154 11.34 0.14 -0.58
CA LEU A 154 12.61 -0.23 0.04
C LEU A 154 13.81 0.36 -0.72
N THR A 155 13.81 0.32 -2.05
CA THR A 155 14.90 0.92 -2.85
C THR A 155 14.93 2.44 -2.69
N LYS A 156 13.77 3.10 -2.67
CA LYS A 156 13.66 4.52 -2.34
C LYS A 156 14.19 4.84 -0.94
N LEU A 157 13.83 4.07 0.08
CA LEU A 157 14.31 4.23 1.45
C LEU A 157 15.82 3.99 1.58
N ALA A 158 16.39 3.13 0.74
CA ALA A 158 17.82 2.90 0.63
C ALA A 158 18.59 4.06 -0.06
N GLY A 159 17.87 5.04 -0.65
CA GLY A 159 18.46 6.13 -1.42
C GLY A 159 18.93 5.71 -2.81
N LEU A 160 18.40 4.63 -3.33
CA LEU A 160 18.66 4.06 -4.65
C LEU A 160 17.56 4.47 -5.64
N LYS A 161 17.77 4.20 -6.94
CA LYS A 161 16.73 4.38 -7.95
C LYS A 161 15.51 3.50 -7.62
N GLU A 162 14.32 4.05 -7.79
CA GLU A 162 13.06 3.36 -7.54
C GLU A 162 12.87 2.20 -8.55
N GLY A 163 13.29 1.00 -8.17
CA GLY A 163 13.19 -0.21 -8.99
C GLY A 163 13.85 -1.40 -8.31
N GLY A 164 13.20 -2.55 -8.36
CA GLY A 164 13.70 -3.77 -7.73
C GLY A 164 13.74 -4.96 -8.68
N VAL A 165 14.35 -6.02 -8.20
CA VAL A 165 14.22 -7.37 -8.76
C VAL A 165 13.61 -8.24 -7.70
N ILE A 166 12.53 -8.91 -8.02
CA ILE A 166 11.84 -9.86 -7.13
C ILE A 166 11.73 -11.22 -7.77
N CYS A 167 11.70 -12.26 -6.94
CA CYS A 167 11.51 -13.64 -7.36
C CYS A 167 10.88 -14.41 -6.22
N GLU A 168 9.75 -15.04 -6.47
CA GLU A 168 9.06 -15.88 -5.49
C GLU A 168 9.94 -17.05 -5.06
N ILE A 169 9.80 -17.51 -3.81
CA ILE A 169 10.59 -18.58 -3.24
C ILE A 169 9.75 -19.84 -3.09
N MET A 170 10.18 -20.89 -3.83
CA MET A 170 9.58 -22.22 -3.78
C MET A 170 10.51 -23.23 -3.12
N ASN A 171 9.92 -24.24 -2.49
CA ASN A 171 10.59 -25.43 -2.01
C ASN A 171 11.12 -26.29 -3.18
N GLU A 172 11.95 -27.27 -2.88
CA GLU A 172 12.52 -28.17 -3.90
C GLU A 172 11.47 -29.05 -4.59
N ASP A 173 10.34 -29.28 -3.94
CA ASP A 173 9.20 -30.01 -4.50
C ASP A 173 8.27 -29.16 -5.37
N GLY A 174 8.56 -27.84 -5.50
CA GLY A 174 7.77 -26.88 -6.26
C GLY A 174 6.61 -26.24 -5.49
N SER A 175 6.39 -26.60 -4.24
CA SER A 175 5.43 -25.90 -3.38
C SER A 175 5.98 -24.55 -2.93
N MET A 176 5.08 -23.58 -2.60
CA MET A 176 5.52 -22.27 -2.10
C MET A 176 6.14 -22.40 -0.71
N SER A 177 7.31 -21.79 -0.51
CA SER A 177 7.94 -21.70 0.81
C SER A 177 7.13 -20.77 1.71
N ARG A 178 6.91 -21.18 2.97
CA ARG A 178 6.21 -20.39 3.98
C ARG A 178 7.20 -19.86 5.00
N LEU A 179 6.74 -19.05 5.92
CA LEU A 179 7.60 -18.35 6.89
C LEU A 179 8.62 -19.26 7.60
N PRO A 180 8.30 -20.48 8.07
CA PRO A 180 9.29 -21.37 8.70
C PRO A 180 10.45 -21.75 7.77
N GLU A 181 10.15 -22.15 6.52
CA GLU A 181 11.15 -22.52 5.51
C GLU A 181 11.98 -21.31 5.07
N LEU A 182 11.33 -20.13 4.94
CA LEU A 182 11.98 -18.88 4.58
C LEU A 182 13.00 -18.42 5.65
N VAL A 183 12.69 -18.61 6.93
CA VAL A 183 13.62 -18.32 8.03
C VAL A 183 14.84 -19.23 7.99
N GLU A 184 14.65 -20.51 7.70
CA GLU A 184 15.79 -21.44 7.55
C GLU A 184 16.65 -21.09 6.33
N LEU A 185 16.02 -20.70 5.22
CA LEU A 185 16.72 -20.23 4.01
C LEU A 185 17.51 -18.94 4.29
N ALA A 186 16.89 -17.99 5.00
CA ALA A 186 17.54 -16.74 5.42
C ALA A 186 18.80 -17.00 6.26
N LYS A 187 18.70 -17.88 7.26
CA LYS A 187 19.85 -18.29 8.08
C LYS A 187 20.95 -18.96 7.25
N LYS A 188 20.57 -19.87 6.35
CA LYS A 188 21.52 -20.64 5.51
C LYS A 188 22.36 -19.72 4.62
N HIS A 189 21.78 -18.63 4.13
CA HIS A 189 22.42 -17.72 3.18
C HIS A 189 22.79 -16.36 3.77
N ASP A 190 22.66 -16.19 5.09
CA ASP A 190 22.92 -14.93 5.81
C ASP A 190 22.13 -13.74 5.21
N LEU A 191 20.83 -13.96 4.94
CA LEU A 191 19.94 -12.95 4.39
C LEU A 191 19.05 -12.34 5.48
N LYS A 192 18.74 -11.07 5.33
CA LYS A 192 17.71 -10.43 6.16
C LYS A 192 16.32 -10.83 5.65
N ILE A 193 15.40 -11.05 6.60
CA ILE A 193 14.01 -11.35 6.33
C ILE A 193 13.12 -10.35 7.06
N ILE A 194 12.22 -9.68 6.34
CA ILE A 194 11.29 -8.66 6.83
C ILE A 194 9.88 -8.94 6.35
N SER A 195 8.87 -8.33 6.98
CA SER A 195 7.49 -8.37 6.52
C SER A 195 7.06 -7.07 5.84
N ILE A 196 6.11 -7.17 4.90
CA ILE A 196 5.45 -5.99 4.31
C ILE A 196 4.69 -5.22 5.39
N GLU A 197 4.14 -5.89 6.39
CA GLU A 197 3.46 -5.26 7.52
C GLU A 197 4.42 -4.35 8.31
N ASP A 198 5.64 -4.82 8.64
CA ASP A 198 6.65 -4.02 9.31
C ASP A 198 7.11 -2.83 8.45
N LEU A 199 7.19 -3.01 7.12
CA LEU A 199 7.51 -1.92 6.21
C LEU A 199 6.41 -0.86 6.20
N ILE A 200 5.14 -1.26 6.18
CA ILE A 200 3.99 -0.35 6.31
C ILE A 200 4.12 0.43 7.61
N HIS A 201 4.30 -0.26 8.75
CA HIS A 201 4.46 0.39 10.05
C HIS A 201 5.66 1.34 10.09
N TYR A 202 6.78 0.97 9.49
CA TYR A 202 7.96 1.81 9.41
C TYR A 202 7.70 3.09 8.60
N GLN A 203 7.06 2.99 7.44
CA GLN A 203 6.72 4.15 6.62
C GLN A 203 5.74 5.09 7.32
N LEU A 204 4.73 4.52 7.98
CA LEU A 204 3.74 5.30 8.73
C LEU A 204 4.34 6.08 9.90
N LYS A 205 5.41 5.54 10.51
CA LYS A 205 6.14 6.25 11.58
C LYS A 205 7.08 7.34 11.05
N LYS A 206 7.70 7.11 9.90
CA LYS A 206 8.79 7.95 9.38
C LYS A 206 8.33 9.08 8.48
N GLY A 207 7.18 8.93 7.81
CA GLY A 207 6.74 9.84 6.76
C GLY A 207 5.65 10.81 7.20
N ASP A 208 5.77 12.07 6.80
CA ASP A 208 4.66 13.00 6.75
C ASP A 208 3.81 12.63 5.51
N LEU A 209 2.79 11.78 5.71
CA LEU A 209 1.88 11.37 4.62
C LEU A 209 0.96 12.49 4.20
N ILE A 210 0.85 13.53 5.04
CA ILE A 210 -0.08 14.64 4.84
C ILE A 210 0.60 15.99 5.11
N GLU A 211 0.19 17.00 4.36
CA GLU A 211 0.50 18.40 4.58
C GLU A 211 -0.78 19.16 4.87
N ARG A 212 -0.83 19.94 5.97
CA ARG A 212 -1.95 20.85 6.24
C ARG A 212 -1.87 22.02 5.28
N ILE A 213 -2.89 22.18 4.43
CA ILE A 213 -2.95 23.23 3.39
C ILE A 213 -3.97 24.32 3.68
N GLU A 214 -4.93 24.09 4.58
CA GLU A 214 -5.97 25.05 4.91
C GLU A 214 -6.44 24.89 6.35
N GLU A 215 -6.75 26.03 7.01
CA GLU A 215 -7.38 26.08 8.32
C GLU A 215 -8.30 27.30 8.38
N ARG A 216 -9.59 27.10 8.69
CA ARG A 216 -10.55 28.18 8.86
C ARG A 216 -11.77 27.77 9.68
N LYS A 217 -12.51 28.75 10.19
CA LYS A 217 -13.83 28.51 10.78
C LYS A 217 -14.90 28.43 9.70
N VAL A 218 -15.78 27.46 9.80
CA VAL A 218 -16.90 27.25 8.87
C VAL A 218 -18.21 27.14 9.62
N LYS A 219 -19.25 27.75 9.02
CA LYS A 219 -20.64 27.58 9.49
C LYS A 219 -21.29 26.48 8.66
N THR A 220 -21.79 25.46 9.32
CA THR A 220 -22.52 24.36 8.69
C THR A 220 -23.95 24.31 9.15
N PHE A 221 -24.78 23.52 8.48
CA PHE A 221 -26.16 23.27 8.93
C PHE A 221 -26.21 22.64 10.33
N TYR A 222 -25.15 21.94 10.74
CA TYR A 222 -25.05 21.25 12.03
C TYR A 222 -24.34 22.06 13.12
N GLY A 223 -23.93 23.29 12.83
CA GLY A 223 -23.25 24.21 13.74
C GLY A 223 -21.93 24.74 13.21
N ASP A 224 -21.24 25.48 14.08
CA ASP A 224 -19.92 26.05 13.75
C ASP A 224 -18.82 25.06 14.09
N TYR A 225 -17.84 24.91 13.17
CA TYR A 225 -16.69 24.03 13.28
C TYR A 225 -15.42 24.74 12.82
N ASP A 226 -14.26 24.26 13.28
CA ASP A 226 -12.99 24.57 12.67
C ASP A 226 -12.73 23.52 11.56
N PHE A 227 -12.44 24.00 10.36
CA PHE A 227 -12.19 23.19 9.16
C PHE A 227 -10.69 23.15 8.89
N TYR A 228 -10.18 21.96 8.60
CA TYR A 228 -8.81 21.70 8.19
C TYR A 228 -8.80 20.90 6.90
N ALA A 229 -7.95 21.28 5.94
CA ALA A 229 -7.69 20.46 4.76
C ALA A 229 -6.24 19.99 4.76
N PHE A 230 -6.06 18.74 4.34
CA PHE A 230 -4.79 18.06 4.28
C PHE A 230 -4.58 17.49 2.88
N LYS A 231 -3.43 17.79 2.30
CA LYS A 231 -2.99 17.19 1.04
C LYS A 231 -2.12 15.97 1.35
N GLU A 232 -2.40 14.85 0.68
CA GLU A 232 -1.56 13.68 0.75
C GLU A 232 -0.29 13.89 -0.07
N THR A 233 0.87 13.61 0.52
CA THR A 233 2.18 13.84 -0.10
C THR A 233 2.47 12.90 -1.26
N SER A 234 1.86 11.71 -1.27
CA SER A 234 2.11 10.67 -2.27
C SER A 234 1.16 10.68 -3.47
N THR A 235 -0.07 11.18 -3.33
CA THR A 235 -1.14 11.02 -4.33
C THR A 235 -1.83 12.30 -4.77
N ASP A 236 -1.54 13.45 -4.24
CA ASP A 236 -2.28 14.72 -4.45
C ASP A 236 -3.76 14.68 -3.99
N GLN A 237 -4.20 13.65 -3.27
CA GLN A 237 -5.56 13.60 -2.71
C GLN A 237 -5.71 14.61 -1.57
N ILE A 238 -6.93 15.15 -1.44
CA ILE A 238 -7.27 16.09 -0.38
C ILE A 238 -8.21 15.41 0.61
N HIS A 239 -7.82 15.41 1.86
CA HIS A 239 -8.63 14.99 2.99
C HIS A 239 -9.01 16.20 3.81
N PHE A 240 -10.05 16.11 4.65
CA PHE A 240 -10.40 17.20 5.52
C PHE A 240 -10.93 16.72 6.87
N ALA A 241 -10.86 17.62 7.85
CA ALA A 241 -11.42 17.40 9.17
C ALA A 241 -12.29 18.60 9.60
N LEU A 242 -13.33 18.28 10.35
CA LEU A 242 -14.14 19.25 11.10
C LEU A 242 -13.89 19.00 12.58
N THR A 243 -13.52 20.03 13.33
CA THR A 243 -13.34 19.92 14.77
C THR A 243 -14.23 20.91 15.51
N LYS A 244 -14.58 20.54 16.73
CA LYS A 244 -15.35 21.40 17.66
C LYS A 244 -14.70 21.39 19.02
N GLY A 245 -14.62 22.55 19.65
CA GLY A 245 -14.01 22.71 20.97
C GLY A 245 -12.48 22.62 20.95
N THR A 246 -11.91 22.53 22.13
CA THR A 246 -10.44 22.41 22.34
C THR A 246 -10.17 21.26 23.30
N TRP A 247 -8.97 20.69 23.22
CA TRP A 247 -8.50 19.61 24.09
C TRP A 247 -7.07 19.85 24.51
N VAL A 248 -6.69 19.23 25.62
CA VAL A 248 -5.31 19.19 26.11
C VAL A 248 -4.63 17.87 25.68
N ALA A 249 -3.31 17.84 25.76
CA ALA A 249 -2.55 16.61 25.47
C ALA A 249 -3.07 15.43 26.36
N ASP A 250 -3.14 14.25 25.77
CA ASP A 250 -3.62 13.00 26.40
C ASP A 250 -5.10 12.98 26.85
N GLU A 251 -5.88 14.01 26.52
CA GLU A 251 -7.32 13.98 26.75
C GLU A 251 -8.02 13.13 25.69
N PRO A 252 -8.90 12.16 26.09
CA PRO A 252 -9.66 11.37 25.13
C PRO A 252 -10.69 12.22 24.39
N VAL A 253 -10.51 12.39 23.09
CA VAL A 253 -11.37 13.18 22.20
C VAL A 253 -12.36 12.27 21.47
N LEU A 254 -13.62 12.68 21.33
CA LEU A 254 -14.62 11.95 20.54
C LEU A 254 -14.33 12.12 19.05
N VAL A 255 -14.10 11.02 18.34
CA VAL A 255 -13.63 11.04 16.93
C VAL A 255 -14.47 10.12 16.05
N ARG A 256 -14.80 10.60 14.87
CA ARG A 256 -15.27 9.78 13.76
C ARG A 256 -14.31 9.88 12.59
N VAL A 257 -13.81 8.75 12.12
CA VAL A 257 -13.12 8.66 10.81
C VAL A 257 -14.11 8.10 9.79
N GLN A 258 -14.34 8.86 8.74
CA GLN A 258 -15.29 8.53 7.68
C GLN A 258 -14.56 8.44 6.35
N ALA A 259 -14.45 7.22 5.79
CA ALA A 259 -14.05 7.07 4.40
C ALA A 259 -15.17 7.63 3.51
N SER A 260 -14.85 8.58 2.66
CA SER A 260 -15.81 9.23 1.77
C SER A 260 -15.71 8.61 0.37
N ASN A 261 -16.80 8.01 -0.09
CA ASN A 261 -16.98 7.64 -1.48
C ASN A 261 -18.28 8.25 -1.97
N SER A 262 -18.18 9.42 -2.61
CA SER A 262 -19.30 10.30 -2.92
C SER A 262 -20.45 9.62 -3.67
N TYR A 263 -20.15 8.68 -4.56
CA TYR A 263 -21.20 7.99 -5.33
C TYR A 263 -21.93 6.94 -4.50
N PHE A 264 -21.21 6.21 -3.66
CA PHE A 264 -21.79 5.13 -2.86
C PHE A 264 -22.66 5.68 -1.72
N ASP A 265 -22.28 6.81 -1.13
CA ASP A 265 -23.06 7.48 -0.09
C ASP A 265 -24.39 8.01 -0.64
N VAL A 266 -24.40 8.50 -1.89
CA VAL A 266 -25.63 8.92 -2.58
C VAL A 266 -26.54 7.74 -2.87
N LEU A 267 -26.02 6.65 -3.42
CA LEU A 267 -26.79 5.43 -3.74
C LEU A 267 -27.38 4.76 -2.48
N ASN A 268 -26.61 4.68 -1.40
CA ASN A 268 -27.10 4.19 -0.12
C ASN A 268 -28.27 5.05 0.42
N ARG A 269 -28.19 6.36 0.31
CA ARG A 269 -29.28 7.26 0.71
C ARG A 269 -30.55 7.05 -0.10
N LEU A 270 -30.40 6.86 -1.41
CA LEU A 270 -31.54 6.64 -2.31
C LEU A 270 -32.23 5.30 -2.05
N SER A 271 -31.48 4.31 -1.58
CA SER A 271 -32.01 2.94 -1.38
C SER A 271 -32.56 2.67 0.02
N THR A 272 -32.01 3.29 1.06
CA THR A 272 -32.36 2.96 2.45
C THR A 272 -33.32 3.95 3.11
N GLY A 273 -33.41 5.19 2.58
CA GLY A 273 -34.17 6.26 3.23
C GLY A 273 -33.70 6.63 4.64
N GLU A 274 -32.56 6.08 5.07
CA GLU A 274 -32.01 6.35 6.41
C GLU A 274 -31.60 7.82 6.56
N LYS A 275 -31.80 8.36 7.76
CA LYS A 275 -31.29 9.70 8.10
C LYS A 275 -29.77 9.74 7.93
N PRO A 276 -29.24 10.87 7.48
CA PRO A 276 -27.81 11.02 7.27
C PRO A 276 -27.02 10.61 8.52
N LEU A 277 -26.09 9.67 8.35
CA LEU A 277 -25.17 9.23 9.40
C LEU A 277 -24.46 10.44 10.06
N LEU A 278 -24.16 11.44 9.24
CA LEU A 278 -23.55 12.69 9.65
C LEU A 278 -24.38 13.48 10.68
N GLU A 279 -25.71 13.42 10.59
CA GLU A 279 -26.60 14.09 11.57
C GLU A 279 -26.43 13.51 12.96
N LYS A 280 -26.35 12.17 13.08
CA LYS A 280 -26.11 11.50 14.36
C LYS A 280 -24.72 11.81 14.92
N ILE A 281 -23.69 11.74 14.07
CA ILE A 281 -22.30 12.01 14.45
C ILE A 281 -22.14 13.44 14.93
N THR A 282 -22.65 14.42 14.17
CA THR A 282 -22.57 15.83 14.52
C THR A 282 -23.37 16.14 15.78
N LYS A 283 -24.51 15.48 15.99
CA LYS A 283 -25.27 15.60 17.23
C LYS A 283 -24.44 15.12 18.44
N MET A 284 -23.81 13.95 18.37
CA MET A 284 -22.97 13.41 19.46
C MET A 284 -21.84 14.38 19.81
N ILE A 285 -21.13 14.90 18.80
CA ILE A 285 -20.03 15.87 19.00
C ILE A 285 -20.55 17.20 19.56
N ASN A 286 -21.72 17.67 19.11
CA ASN A 286 -22.33 18.89 19.60
C ASN A 286 -22.78 18.76 21.05
N ASP A 287 -23.37 17.63 21.42
CA ASP A 287 -23.83 17.35 22.79
C ASP A 287 -22.63 17.26 23.76
N GLU A 288 -21.49 16.71 23.32
CA GLU A 288 -20.25 16.67 24.10
C GLU A 288 -19.51 18.02 24.11
N GLY A 289 -19.75 18.89 23.15
CA GLY A 289 -19.11 20.20 23.00
C GLY A 289 -17.71 20.16 22.44
N LYS A 290 -17.11 18.97 22.23
CA LYS A 290 -15.78 18.78 21.63
C LYS A 290 -15.70 17.45 20.87
N GLY A 291 -14.93 17.45 19.79
CA GLY A 291 -14.69 16.26 18.98
C GLY A 291 -14.21 16.57 17.57
N ALA A 292 -13.92 15.52 16.81
CA ALA A 292 -13.43 15.63 15.44
C ALA A 292 -14.15 14.65 14.50
N ILE A 293 -14.41 15.09 13.28
CA ILE A 293 -14.85 14.24 12.16
C ILE A 293 -13.80 14.34 11.07
N ILE A 294 -13.17 13.22 10.75
CA ILE A 294 -12.14 13.14 9.71
C ILE A 294 -12.77 12.50 8.49
N PHE A 295 -12.65 13.13 7.35
CA PHE A 295 -13.12 12.65 6.06
C PHE A 295 -11.91 12.25 5.21
N ILE A 296 -11.75 10.95 5.01
CA ILE A 296 -10.71 10.41 4.14
C ILE A 296 -11.33 10.24 2.76
N ASN A 297 -10.83 11.02 1.81
CA ASN A 297 -11.28 10.95 0.44
C ASN A 297 -10.60 9.79 -0.28
N ASN A 298 -11.38 8.80 -0.69
CA ASN A 298 -10.93 7.65 -1.46
C ASN A 298 -11.40 7.81 -2.90
N VAL A 299 -10.55 8.36 -3.76
CA VAL A 299 -10.80 8.39 -5.20
C VAL A 299 -10.58 6.98 -5.75
N SER A 300 -11.68 6.29 -6.03
CA SER A 300 -11.66 4.99 -6.69
C SER A 300 -11.45 5.18 -8.19
N SER A 301 -10.68 4.28 -8.83
CA SER A 301 -10.65 4.20 -10.30
C SER A 301 -12.06 3.94 -10.85
N ALA A 302 -12.28 4.28 -12.14
CA ALA A 302 -13.57 4.03 -12.80
C ALA A 302 -13.98 2.55 -12.70
N GLU A 303 -13.03 1.64 -12.84
CA GLU A 303 -13.24 0.20 -12.75
C GLU A 303 -13.67 -0.24 -11.33
N ASN A 304 -13.00 0.23 -10.29
CA ASN A 304 -13.39 -0.01 -8.90
C ASN A 304 -14.78 0.59 -8.58
N THR A 305 -15.10 1.73 -9.17
CA THR A 305 -16.40 2.34 -9.04
C THR A 305 -17.48 1.47 -9.69
N LEU A 306 -17.24 0.98 -10.91
CA LEU A 306 -18.17 0.08 -11.61
C LEU A 306 -18.37 -1.23 -10.84
N ARG A 307 -17.31 -1.84 -10.32
CA ARG A 307 -17.41 -3.06 -9.49
C ARG A 307 -18.26 -2.83 -8.23
N LYS A 308 -18.07 -1.71 -7.55
CA LYS A 308 -18.89 -1.35 -6.37
C LYS A 308 -20.36 -1.09 -6.73
N LEU A 309 -20.60 -0.48 -7.89
CA LEU A 309 -21.95 -0.30 -8.41
C LEU A 309 -22.62 -1.64 -8.72
N GLN A 310 -21.90 -2.60 -9.31
CA GLN A 310 -22.41 -3.94 -9.55
C GLN A 310 -22.75 -4.66 -8.25
N GLN A 311 -21.85 -4.63 -7.26
CA GLN A 311 -22.11 -5.20 -5.92
C GLN A 311 -23.35 -4.57 -5.25
N PHE A 312 -23.58 -3.27 -5.47
CA PHE A 312 -24.77 -2.60 -4.97
C PHE A 312 -26.04 -3.11 -5.67
N ILE A 313 -25.99 -3.33 -6.99
CA ILE A 313 -27.11 -3.89 -7.76
C ILE A 313 -27.40 -5.32 -7.29
N ASP A 314 -26.38 -6.16 -7.18
CA ASP A 314 -26.49 -7.55 -6.74
C ASP A 314 -27.08 -7.65 -5.31
N PHE A 315 -26.74 -6.70 -4.43
CA PHE A 315 -27.34 -6.56 -3.12
C PHE A 315 -28.85 -6.20 -3.19
N GLN A 316 -29.23 -5.27 -4.09
CA GLN A 316 -30.66 -4.92 -4.29
C GLN A 316 -31.46 -6.11 -4.82
N ASP A 317 -30.85 -6.95 -5.64
CA ASP A 317 -31.44 -8.17 -6.20
C ASP A 317 -31.42 -9.35 -5.20
N GLY A 318 -30.93 -9.15 -3.98
CA GLY A 318 -30.89 -10.16 -2.91
C GLY A 318 -29.84 -11.25 -3.10
N GLN A 319 -28.86 -11.05 -3.98
CA GLN A 319 -27.86 -12.06 -4.35
C GLN A 319 -26.62 -12.04 -3.44
N GLU A 320 -26.29 -10.91 -2.80
CA GLU A 320 -25.10 -10.75 -1.94
C GLU A 320 -25.39 -10.00 -0.64
N LYS A 321 -24.47 -10.12 0.33
CA LYS A 321 -24.47 -9.29 1.54
C LYS A 321 -24.17 -7.83 1.20
N ARG A 322 -24.75 -6.90 1.96
CA ARG A 322 -24.49 -5.44 1.83
C ARG A 322 -22.98 -5.18 1.71
N PRO A 323 -22.52 -4.51 0.63
CA PRO A 323 -21.11 -4.20 0.49
C PRO A 323 -20.65 -3.30 1.64
N THR A 324 -19.59 -3.72 2.32
CA THR A 324 -18.91 -2.90 3.34
C THR A 324 -17.73 -2.20 2.70
N LEU A 325 -17.56 -0.90 2.99
CA LEU A 325 -16.33 -0.20 2.66
C LEU A 325 -15.22 -0.76 3.56
N ALA A 326 -14.40 -1.64 3.02
CA ALA A 326 -13.20 -2.08 3.71
C ALA A 326 -12.24 -0.89 3.81
N SER A 327 -11.91 -0.45 5.04
CA SER A 327 -10.81 0.48 5.28
C SER A 327 -9.50 -0.28 5.07
N ASN A 328 -8.59 0.27 4.31
CA ASN A 328 -7.26 -0.29 4.11
C ASN A 328 -6.26 0.34 5.09
N PHE A 329 -5.05 -0.22 5.21
CA PHE A 329 -3.98 0.30 6.08
C PHE A 329 -3.64 1.77 5.76
N HIS A 330 -3.70 2.15 4.50
CA HIS A 330 -3.48 3.52 4.07
C HIS A 330 -4.49 4.51 4.69
N ASP A 331 -5.78 4.17 4.71
CA ASP A 331 -6.82 5.04 5.31
C ASP A 331 -6.60 5.20 6.82
N TYR A 332 -6.17 4.12 7.50
CA TYR A 332 -5.79 4.19 8.91
C TYR A 332 -4.57 5.08 9.13
N GLY A 333 -3.54 4.98 8.26
CA GLY A 333 -2.35 5.81 8.31
C GLY A 333 -2.64 7.29 8.15
N ILE A 334 -3.38 7.65 7.10
CA ILE A 334 -3.83 9.03 6.85
C ILE A 334 -4.67 9.56 8.01
N GLY A 335 -5.67 8.78 8.45
CA GLY A 335 -6.53 9.17 9.58
C GLY A 335 -5.75 9.44 10.85
N THR A 336 -4.77 8.59 11.15
CA THR A 336 -3.91 8.71 12.34
C THR A 336 -3.00 9.93 12.28
N GLN A 337 -2.41 10.22 11.13
CA GLN A 337 -1.59 11.43 10.96
C GLN A 337 -2.42 12.71 11.02
N ILE A 338 -3.65 12.70 10.51
CA ILE A 338 -4.58 13.82 10.70
C ILE A 338 -4.87 14.00 12.20
N LEU A 339 -5.14 12.93 12.96
CA LEU A 339 -5.34 13.00 14.41
C LEU A 339 -4.14 13.62 15.11
N LYS A 340 -2.92 13.16 14.83
CA LYS A 340 -1.68 13.73 15.39
C LYS A 340 -1.51 15.20 15.05
N ASN A 341 -1.76 15.57 13.80
CA ASN A 341 -1.67 16.97 13.36
C ASN A 341 -2.67 17.88 14.06
N LEU A 342 -3.84 17.34 14.45
CA LEU A 342 -4.85 18.01 15.27
C LEU A 342 -4.53 17.95 16.78
N GLY A 343 -3.41 17.34 17.20
CA GLY A 343 -3.03 17.19 18.61
C GLY A 343 -3.83 16.13 19.37
N ILE A 344 -4.46 15.18 18.67
CA ILE A 344 -5.26 14.09 19.26
C ILE A 344 -4.39 12.84 19.35
N THR A 345 -3.95 12.49 20.57
CA THR A 345 -3.16 11.28 20.87
C THR A 345 -4.01 10.18 21.48
N LYS A 346 -5.10 10.54 22.20
CA LYS A 346 -6.07 9.59 22.75
C LYS A 346 -7.47 9.94 22.22
N PHE A 347 -8.23 8.92 21.84
CA PHE A 347 -9.55 9.16 21.31
C PHE A 347 -10.56 8.06 21.58
N ARG A 348 -11.81 8.45 21.63
CA ARG A 348 -13.00 7.61 21.68
C ARG A 348 -13.59 7.55 20.27
N VAL A 349 -13.64 6.38 19.65
CA VAL A 349 -14.05 6.26 18.25
C VAL A 349 -15.54 5.98 18.11
N ILE A 350 -16.25 6.84 17.37
CA ILE A 350 -17.65 6.61 16.98
C ILE A 350 -17.67 5.56 15.87
N THR A 351 -18.32 4.42 16.10
CA THR A 351 -18.38 3.30 15.15
C THR A 351 -19.77 2.67 15.08
N GLN A 352 -20.06 2.03 13.94
CA GLN A 352 -21.25 1.17 13.78
C GLN A 352 -21.00 -0.25 14.29
N ASN A 353 -19.74 -0.67 14.43
CA ASN A 353 -19.36 -2.01 14.88
C ASN A 353 -18.32 -1.92 16.00
N VAL A 354 -18.77 -2.02 17.23
CA VAL A 354 -17.91 -1.97 18.43
C VAL A 354 -17.04 -3.21 18.62
N ASN A 355 -17.30 -4.29 17.89
CA ASN A 355 -16.50 -5.52 17.99
C ASN A 355 -15.23 -5.49 17.12
N GLN A 356 -15.13 -4.53 16.20
CA GLN A 356 -14.00 -4.38 15.30
C GLN A 356 -13.12 -3.21 15.75
N LYS A 357 -12.03 -3.52 16.47
CA LYS A 357 -11.05 -2.49 16.86
C LYS A 357 -10.33 -1.93 15.65
N PRO A 358 -10.15 -0.59 15.55
CA PRO A 358 -9.33 0.00 14.51
C PRO A 358 -7.87 -0.46 14.64
N LEU A 359 -7.22 -0.70 13.50
CA LEU A 359 -5.80 -1.06 13.43
C LEU A 359 -4.95 0.21 13.58
N VAL A 360 -4.83 0.72 14.81
CA VAL A 360 -4.02 1.90 15.13
C VAL A 360 -2.70 1.54 15.85
N GLY A 361 -2.38 0.26 15.94
CA GLY A 361 -1.15 -0.23 16.53
C GLY A 361 0.09 0.38 15.85
N GLY A 362 1.00 0.94 16.64
CA GLY A 362 2.24 1.50 16.12
C GLY A 362 2.21 2.99 15.71
N TYR A 363 1.06 3.68 15.83
CA TYR A 363 0.92 5.08 15.40
C TYR A 363 1.06 6.14 16.49
N ASP A 364 1.46 5.80 17.71
CA ASP A 364 1.50 6.70 18.87
C ASP A 364 0.16 7.41 19.14
N VAL A 365 -0.94 6.74 18.84
CA VAL A 365 -2.29 7.14 19.20
C VAL A 365 -3.00 5.97 19.86
N GLU A 366 -3.92 6.27 20.77
CA GLU A 366 -4.61 5.27 21.57
C GLU A 366 -6.13 5.39 21.42
N VAL A 367 -6.79 4.28 21.09
CA VAL A 367 -8.24 4.17 21.16
C VAL A 367 -8.62 3.78 22.59
N THR A 368 -9.19 4.70 23.33
CA THR A 368 -9.59 4.49 24.73
C THR A 368 -10.97 3.86 24.87
N GLU A 369 -11.86 4.10 23.91
CA GLU A 369 -13.25 3.62 23.94
C GLU A 369 -13.84 3.49 22.55
N MET A 370 -14.74 2.51 22.36
CA MET A 370 -15.57 2.33 21.18
C MET A 370 -17.00 2.82 21.49
N VAL A 371 -17.43 3.91 20.84
CA VAL A 371 -18.72 4.52 21.06
C VAL A 371 -19.69 4.09 19.95
N GLN A 372 -20.78 3.44 20.33
CA GLN A 372 -21.79 2.97 19.38
C GLN A 372 -22.53 4.14 18.75
N LEU A 373 -22.68 4.10 17.42
CA LEU A 373 -23.41 5.11 16.64
C LEU A 373 -24.91 4.83 16.63
#